data_2566090c687fd2d6fab90c712e09044e
#
_entry.id   2566090c687fd2d6fab90c712e09044e
#
_cell.length_a   1.000
_cell.length_b   1.000
_cell.length_c   1.000
_cell.angle_alpha   90.00
_cell.angle_beta   90.00
_cell.angle_gamma   90.00
#
_symmetry.space_group_name_H-M   'P 1'
#
loop_
_entity.id
_entity.type
_entity.pdbx_description
1 polymer ?
#
loop_
_entity_poly.entity_id
_entity_poly.type
_entity_poly.pdbx_seq_one_letter_code
_entity_poly.pdbx_strand_id
1 'polypeptide(L)'
;MSESLTTERPAGQLALGVALVITLVVGLVDERALAHKEKHTAEQLKAFEDVFMEQVRLGDLLFHGDEPTQKRLGVQLSTTGMACALCHPSAADTHPHEFPKFQAQMSRFATLRDMINWCIEKPNQGVAIPVDSDAMKALETYIIWSNKGSKLNPGRH
;
A
#
# COMPACT_ATOMS: atom_id res chain seq x y z
N MET A 1 56.43 34.02 -51.16
CA MET A 1 56.16 32.59 -51.18
C MET A 1 55.87 32.21 -49.74
N SER A 2 54.61 32.02 -49.44
CA SER A 2 54.12 31.61 -48.09
C SER A 2 53.11 30.48 -48.34
N GLU A 3 53.50 29.23 -48.05
CA GLU A 3 52.65 28.06 -48.14
C GLU A 3 51.84 27.95 -46.83
N SER A 4 50.55 27.97 -46.97
CA SER A 4 49.61 27.64 -45.87
C SER A 4 49.30 26.17 -45.86
N LEU A 5 49.76 25.46 -44.84
CA LEU A 5 49.43 24.06 -44.56
C LEU A 5 48.04 24.02 -43.89
N THR A 6 47.03 23.63 -44.64
CA THR A 6 45.70 23.25 -44.10
C THR A 6 45.76 21.77 -43.68
N THR A 7 45.74 21.51 -42.39
CA THR A 7 45.56 20.16 -41.82
C THR A 7 44.06 19.80 -41.81
N GLU A 8 43.61 19.03 -42.78
CA GLU A 8 42.31 18.39 -42.75
C GLU A 8 42.33 17.26 -41.74
N ARG A 9 41.46 17.37 -40.72
CA ARG A 9 41.20 16.26 -39.80
C ARG A 9 40.17 15.32 -40.43
N PRO A 10 40.42 14.02 -40.46
CA PRO A 10 39.47 13.07 -41.04
C PRO A 10 38.19 12.98 -40.22
N ALA A 11 37.07 13.29 -40.82
CA ALA A 11 35.72 13.28 -40.25
C ALA A 11 35.26 11.88 -39.73
N GLY A 12 36.03 10.83 -40.03
CA GLY A 12 35.65 9.45 -39.64
C GLY A 12 35.90 9.07 -38.17
N GLN A 13 36.80 9.79 -37.47
CA GLN A 13 37.16 9.43 -36.09
C GLN A 13 36.16 9.96 -35.06
N LEU A 14 35.42 11.02 -35.34
CA LEU A 14 34.38 11.54 -34.46
C LEU A 14 33.11 10.68 -34.48
N ALA A 15 32.79 10.07 -35.63
CA ALA A 15 31.59 9.22 -35.75
C ALA A 15 31.71 7.90 -34.97
N LEU A 16 32.92 7.31 -34.90
CA LEU A 16 33.15 6.07 -34.13
C LEU A 16 33.08 6.32 -32.61
N GLY A 17 33.60 7.46 -32.15
CA GLY A 17 33.58 7.80 -30.72
C GLY A 17 32.16 8.04 -30.19
N VAL A 18 31.30 8.71 -30.98
CA VAL A 18 29.91 8.98 -30.60
C VAL A 18 29.07 7.70 -30.62
N ALA A 19 29.30 6.80 -31.61
CA ALA A 19 28.61 5.52 -31.69
C ALA A 19 28.96 4.61 -30.50
N LEU A 20 30.23 4.60 -30.07
CA LEU A 20 30.67 3.79 -28.93
C LEU A 20 30.12 4.30 -27.60
N VAL A 21 30.05 5.62 -27.43
CA VAL A 21 29.45 6.23 -26.21
C VAL A 21 27.95 5.98 -26.12
N ILE A 22 27.24 6.06 -27.25
CA ILE A 22 25.80 5.78 -27.29
C ILE A 22 25.53 4.31 -27.03
N THR A 23 26.34 3.39 -27.53
CA THR A 23 26.19 1.96 -27.26
C THR A 23 26.48 1.62 -25.79
N LEU A 24 27.46 2.29 -25.17
CA LEU A 24 27.78 2.11 -23.74
C LEU A 24 26.67 2.70 -22.83
N VAL A 25 26.08 3.84 -23.21
CA VAL A 25 24.99 4.46 -22.43
C VAL A 25 23.68 3.68 -22.56
N VAL A 26 23.39 3.11 -23.74
CA VAL A 26 22.21 2.26 -23.94
C VAL A 26 22.37 0.90 -23.25
N GLY A 27 23.62 0.39 -23.13
CA GLY A 27 23.90 -0.85 -22.38
C GLY A 27 23.88 -0.70 -20.86
N LEU A 28 23.89 0.54 -20.35
CA LEU A 28 23.76 0.87 -18.91
C LEU A 28 22.35 1.31 -18.52
N VAL A 29 21.37 1.21 -19.41
CA VAL A 29 19.95 1.32 -19.03
C VAL A 29 19.61 0.07 -18.23
N ASP A 30 19.72 0.26 -16.99
CA ASP A 30 19.75 -0.62 -15.87
C ASP A 30 18.58 -1.64 -15.96
N GLU A 31 18.91 -2.92 -15.97
CA GLU A 31 17.91 -3.99 -15.77
C GLU A 31 17.09 -3.82 -14.49
N ARG A 32 17.52 -2.96 -13.57
CA ARG A 32 16.80 -2.61 -12.34
C ARG A 32 15.47 -1.87 -12.60
N ALA A 33 15.32 -1.19 -13.73
CA ALA A 33 14.05 -0.61 -14.15
C ALA A 33 13.01 -1.67 -14.57
N LEU A 34 13.44 -2.93 -14.74
CA LEU A 34 12.59 -4.08 -15.07
C LEU A 34 12.29 -4.97 -13.86
N ALA A 35 12.70 -4.57 -12.65
CA ALA A 35 12.51 -5.33 -11.40
C ALA A 35 11.04 -5.70 -11.11
N HIS A 36 10.09 -5.00 -11.70
CA HIS A 36 8.65 -5.33 -11.58
C HIS A 36 8.18 -6.41 -12.55
N LYS A 37 9.05 -6.98 -13.39
CA LYS A 37 8.72 -8.07 -14.32
C LYS A 37 9.11 -9.45 -13.81
N GLU A 38 9.84 -9.54 -12.71
CA GLU A 38 10.16 -10.84 -12.12
C GLU A 38 8.88 -11.47 -11.58
N LYS A 39 8.53 -12.61 -12.15
CA LYS A 39 7.44 -13.43 -11.63
C LYS A 39 7.94 -14.11 -10.36
N HIS A 40 7.21 -13.92 -9.28
CA HIS A 40 7.49 -14.63 -8.03
C HIS A 40 7.37 -16.14 -8.22
N THR A 41 8.20 -16.91 -7.51
CA THR A 41 8.06 -18.38 -7.47
C THR A 41 6.80 -18.77 -6.71
N ALA A 42 6.36 -20.02 -6.87
CA ALA A 42 5.21 -20.53 -6.14
C ALA A 42 5.43 -20.50 -4.62
N GLU A 43 6.68 -20.76 -4.17
CA GLU A 43 7.05 -20.69 -2.75
C GLU A 43 7.00 -19.26 -2.22
N GLN A 44 7.46 -18.29 -3.00
CA GLN A 44 7.36 -16.86 -2.63
C GLN A 44 5.91 -16.41 -2.53
N LEU A 45 5.08 -16.78 -3.53
CA LEU A 45 3.65 -16.44 -3.52
C LEU A 45 2.95 -17.06 -2.31
N LYS A 46 3.27 -18.32 -1.98
CA LYS A 46 2.73 -18.98 -0.79
C LYS A 46 3.17 -18.26 0.49
N ALA A 47 4.44 -17.88 0.62
CA ALA A 47 4.93 -17.15 1.79
C ALA A 47 4.23 -15.79 1.94
N PHE A 48 3.96 -15.07 0.85
CA PHE A 48 3.22 -13.81 0.88
C PHE A 48 1.76 -14.03 1.32
N GLU A 49 1.12 -15.09 0.82
CA GLU A 49 -0.24 -15.46 1.20
C GLU A 49 -0.33 -15.83 2.69
N ASP A 50 0.62 -16.61 3.20
CA ASP A 50 0.67 -17.02 4.61
C ASP A 50 0.78 -15.77 5.52
N VAL A 51 1.65 -14.81 5.20
CA VAL A 51 1.77 -13.53 5.92
C VAL A 51 0.50 -12.70 5.82
N PHE A 52 -0.10 -12.62 4.63
CA PHE A 52 -1.36 -11.90 4.43
C PHE A 52 -2.50 -12.50 5.27
N MET A 53 -2.65 -13.81 5.26
CA MET A 53 -3.70 -14.50 6.03
C MET A 53 -3.49 -14.40 7.54
N GLU A 54 -2.25 -14.31 8.02
CA GLU A 54 -1.98 -14.00 9.43
C GLU A 54 -2.45 -12.58 9.79
N GLN A 55 -2.27 -11.59 8.91
CA GLN A 55 -2.83 -10.24 9.11
C GLN A 55 -4.35 -10.26 9.09
N VAL A 56 -4.98 -11.04 8.20
CA VAL A 56 -6.45 -11.23 8.20
C VAL A 56 -6.91 -11.78 9.54
N ARG A 57 -6.26 -12.84 10.05
CA ARG A 57 -6.61 -13.46 11.34
C ARG A 57 -6.45 -12.48 12.51
N LEU A 58 -5.36 -11.73 12.50
CA LEU A 58 -5.11 -10.71 13.54
C LEU A 58 -6.17 -9.60 13.50
N GLY A 59 -6.52 -9.15 12.30
CA GLY A 59 -7.57 -8.14 12.10
C GLY A 59 -8.96 -8.63 12.50
N ASP A 60 -9.27 -9.90 12.24
CA ASP A 60 -10.50 -10.55 12.68
C ASP A 60 -10.65 -10.52 14.22
N LEU A 61 -9.59 -10.93 14.94
CA LEU A 61 -9.57 -10.88 16.40
C LEU A 61 -9.81 -9.45 16.92
N LEU A 62 -9.10 -8.46 16.37
CA LEU A 62 -9.27 -7.05 16.76
C LEU A 62 -10.68 -6.55 16.44
N PHE A 63 -11.20 -6.89 15.27
CA PHE A 63 -12.52 -6.46 14.81
C PHE A 63 -13.64 -6.99 15.69
N HIS A 64 -13.47 -8.21 16.23
CA HIS A 64 -14.39 -8.85 17.18
C HIS A 64 -14.09 -8.51 18.64
N GLY A 65 -13.13 -7.64 18.91
CA GLY A 65 -12.90 -7.10 20.25
C GLY A 65 -12.04 -7.99 21.16
N ASP A 66 -11.21 -8.89 20.62
CA ASP A 66 -10.35 -9.80 21.39
C ASP A 66 -9.38 -9.02 22.30
N GLU A 67 -9.66 -9.03 23.60
CA GLU A 67 -8.88 -8.28 24.61
C GLU A 67 -7.41 -8.74 24.69
N PRO A 68 -7.09 -10.06 24.68
CA PRO A 68 -5.70 -10.50 24.70
C PRO A 68 -4.87 -9.93 23.53
N THR A 69 -5.47 -9.87 22.34
CA THR A 69 -4.82 -9.31 21.15
C THR A 69 -4.64 -7.80 21.27
N GLN A 70 -5.67 -7.07 21.74
CA GLN A 70 -5.56 -5.63 21.98
C GLN A 70 -4.45 -5.32 22.99
N LYS A 71 -4.40 -6.05 24.12
CA LYS A 71 -3.37 -5.90 25.13
C LYS A 71 -1.96 -6.18 24.59
N ARG A 72 -1.79 -7.24 23.82
CA ARG A 72 -0.52 -7.62 23.19
C ARG A 72 0.00 -6.54 22.23
N LEU A 73 -0.91 -5.88 21.51
CA LEU A 73 -0.57 -4.81 20.57
C LEU A 73 -0.56 -3.41 21.21
N GLY A 74 -0.87 -3.29 22.50
CA GLY A 74 -0.88 -2.03 23.20
C GLY A 74 -1.95 -1.05 22.71
N VAL A 75 -3.11 -1.55 22.25
CA VAL A 75 -4.21 -0.73 21.73
C VAL A 75 -5.46 -0.87 22.60
N GLN A 76 -6.27 0.18 22.63
CA GLN A 76 -7.56 0.20 23.31
C GLN A 76 -8.63 0.66 22.30
N LEU A 77 -9.26 -0.30 21.63
CA LEU A 77 -10.23 -0.03 20.56
C LEU A 77 -11.61 0.40 21.09
N SER A 78 -11.89 0.14 22.36
CA SER A 78 -13.13 0.53 23.00
C SER A 78 -12.94 0.69 24.51
N THR A 79 -13.69 1.61 25.12
CA THR A 79 -13.89 1.70 26.59
C THR A 79 -15.28 1.28 27.00
N THR A 80 -16.18 1.08 26.05
CA THR A 80 -17.60 0.72 26.26
C THR A 80 -17.84 -0.79 26.15
N GLY A 81 -16.84 -1.58 25.80
CA GLY A 81 -16.97 -2.99 25.49
C GLY A 81 -17.55 -3.27 24.09
N MET A 82 -17.80 -2.24 23.29
CA MET A 82 -18.25 -2.40 21.90
C MET A 82 -17.12 -2.90 21.02
N ALA A 83 -17.41 -3.90 20.20
CA ALA A 83 -16.54 -4.34 19.10
C ALA A 83 -17.06 -3.79 17.77
N CYS A 84 -16.19 -3.66 16.77
CA CYS A 84 -16.60 -3.26 15.42
C CYS A 84 -17.66 -4.18 14.85
N ALA A 85 -17.57 -5.47 15.14
CA ALA A 85 -18.52 -6.50 14.71
C ALA A 85 -19.95 -6.32 15.24
N LEU A 86 -20.17 -5.53 16.30
CA LEU A 86 -21.52 -5.26 16.79
C LEU A 86 -22.33 -4.39 15.81
N CYS A 87 -21.67 -3.48 15.10
CA CYS A 87 -22.29 -2.65 14.07
C CYS A 87 -22.10 -3.25 12.67
N HIS A 88 -21.01 -3.96 12.44
CA HIS A 88 -20.58 -4.48 11.14
C HIS A 88 -20.30 -5.99 11.20
N PRO A 89 -21.33 -6.86 11.35
CA PRO A 89 -21.09 -8.29 11.42
C PRO A 89 -20.24 -8.80 10.23
N SER A 90 -19.14 -9.50 10.52
CA SER A 90 -18.18 -10.00 9.50
C SER A 90 -17.68 -8.90 8.54
N ALA A 91 -17.49 -7.69 9.04
CA ALA A 91 -17.13 -6.49 8.27
C ALA A 91 -18.14 -6.11 7.16
N ALA A 92 -19.39 -6.57 7.25
CA ALA A 92 -20.47 -6.14 6.37
C ALA A 92 -20.71 -4.63 6.51
N ASP A 93 -21.14 -4.00 5.41
CA ASP A 93 -21.46 -2.57 5.35
C ASP A 93 -20.33 -1.61 5.77
N THR A 94 -19.08 -2.08 5.71
CA THR A 94 -17.90 -1.22 5.92
C THR A 94 -17.47 -0.48 4.65
N HIS A 95 -17.90 -0.95 3.49
CA HIS A 95 -17.67 -0.36 2.17
C HIS A 95 -16.22 0.07 1.89
N PRO A 96 -15.19 -0.78 2.13
CA PRO A 96 -13.78 -0.37 1.98
C PRO A 96 -13.42 0.00 0.54
N HIS A 97 -14.15 -0.52 -0.44
CA HIS A 97 -13.98 -0.27 -1.87
C HIS A 97 -14.40 1.15 -2.31
N GLU A 98 -14.98 1.94 -1.41
CA GLU A 98 -15.35 3.32 -1.67
C GLU A 98 -14.29 4.33 -1.23
N PHE A 99 -13.34 3.91 -0.43
CA PHE A 99 -12.25 4.77 0.03
C PHE A 99 -11.09 4.81 -0.98
N PRO A 100 -10.38 5.96 -1.05
CA PRO A 100 -10.61 7.19 -0.28
C PRO A 100 -11.77 8.02 -0.86
N LYS A 101 -12.51 8.74 0.01
CA LYS A 101 -13.65 9.58 -0.38
C LYS A 101 -13.83 10.79 0.54
N PHE A 102 -14.69 11.75 0.14
CA PHE A 102 -15.18 12.75 1.08
C PHE A 102 -16.14 12.08 2.05
N GLN A 103 -15.81 12.13 3.33
CA GLN A 103 -16.58 11.49 4.40
C GLN A 103 -17.37 12.56 5.16
N ALA A 104 -18.68 12.56 5.00
CA ALA A 104 -19.57 13.58 5.55
C ALA A 104 -19.46 13.70 7.08
N GLN A 105 -19.40 12.56 7.80
CA GLN A 105 -19.28 12.55 9.26
C GLN A 105 -18.00 13.23 9.76
N MET A 106 -16.96 13.27 8.95
CA MET A 106 -15.68 13.90 9.27
C MET A 106 -15.52 15.28 8.61
N SER A 107 -16.41 15.63 7.68
CA SER A 107 -16.34 16.86 6.87
C SER A 107 -14.99 17.04 6.15
N ARG A 108 -14.36 15.94 5.73
CA ARG A 108 -13.07 15.95 5.04
C ARG A 108 -12.91 14.76 4.11
N PHE A 109 -11.92 14.87 3.20
CA PHE A 109 -11.46 13.72 2.43
C PHE A 109 -10.74 12.75 3.36
N ALA A 110 -11.11 11.47 3.32
CA ALA A 110 -10.67 10.46 4.27
C ALA A 110 -10.27 9.16 3.59
N THR A 111 -9.30 8.48 4.17
CA THR A 111 -8.92 7.11 3.85
C THR A 111 -9.74 6.12 4.68
N LEU A 112 -9.63 4.81 4.35
CA LEU A 112 -10.22 3.77 5.19
C LEU A 112 -9.65 3.80 6.62
N ARG A 113 -8.36 4.06 6.78
CA ARG A 113 -7.69 4.16 8.10
C ARG A 113 -8.21 5.33 8.93
N ASP A 114 -8.52 6.47 8.28
CA ASP A 114 -9.17 7.58 8.95
C ASP A 114 -10.54 7.18 9.48
N MET A 115 -11.32 6.43 8.69
CA MET A 115 -12.64 5.96 9.12
C MET A 115 -12.55 4.94 10.25
N ILE A 116 -11.59 4.02 10.20
CA ILE A 116 -11.34 3.07 11.29
C ILE A 116 -11.09 3.84 12.60
N ASN A 117 -10.18 4.82 12.59
CA ASN A 117 -9.89 5.63 13.78
C ASN A 117 -11.09 6.46 14.23
N TRP A 118 -11.87 7.01 13.29
CA TRP A 118 -13.10 7.72 13.65
C TRP A 118 -14.08 6.79 14.40
N CYS A 119 -14.26 5.56 13.95
CA CYS A 119 -15.12 4.58 14.62
C CYS A 119 -14.56 4.19 16.00
N ILE A 120 -13.25 4.05 16.14
CA ILE A 120 -12.60 3.79 17.44
C ILE A 120 -12.88 4.93 18.42
N GLU A 121 -12.69 6.19 18.00
CA GLU A 121 -12.84 7.35 18.89
C GLU A 121 -14.29 7.72 19.21
N LYS A 122 -15.18 7.65 18.21
CA LYS A 122 -16.55 8.20 18.36
C LYS A 122 -17.51 7.18 18.92
N PRO A 123 -17.97 6.13 18.20
CA PRO A 123 -18.92 5.18 18.77
C PRO A 123 -18.29 4.32 19.87
N ASN A 124 -17.03 3.87 19.72
CA ASN A 124 -16.41 2.95 20.65
C ASN A 124 -15.75 3.63 21.85
N GLN A 125 -15.55 4.96 21.80
CA GLN A 125 -14.86 5.74 22.84
C GLN A 125 -13.48 5.19 23.21
N GLY A 126 -12.80 4.58 22.25
CA GLY A 126 -11.45 4.07 22.35
C GLY A 126 -10.39 5.13 22.05
N VAL A 127 -9.16 4.70 21.88
CA VAL A 127 -8.01 5.54 21.57
C VAL A 127 -7.60 5.30 20.10
N ALA A 128 -7.52 6.37 19.30
CA ALA A 128 -7.03 6.27 17.93
C ALA A 128 -5.66 5.59 17.88
N ILE A 129 -5.48 4.72 16.91
CA ILE A 129 -4.23 3.95 16.74
C ILE A 129 -3.39 4.56 15.61
N PRO A 130 -2.05 4.51 15.71
CA PRO A 130 -1.19 5.02 14.64
C PRO A 130 -1.50 4.35 13.30
N VAL A 131 -1.55 5.15 12.23
CA VAL A 131 -1.98 4.70 10.89
C VAL A 131 -1.04 3.66 10.26
N ASP A 132 0.20 3.57 10.72
CA ASP A 132 1.22 2.61 10.28
C ASP A 132 1.44 1.45 11.28
N SER A 133 0.66 1.40 12.38
CA SER A 133 0.74 0.33 13.37
C SER A 133 0.31 -1.02 12.81
N ASP A 134 0.78 -2.10 13.42
CA ASP A 134 0.38 -3.47 13.06
C ASP A 134 -1.12 -3.70 13.31
N ALA A 135 -1.68 -3.09 14.35
CA ALA A 135 -3.12 -3.15 14.61
C ALA A 135 -3.94 -2.50 13.48
N MET A 136 -3.51 -1.33 12.97
CA MET A 136 -4.20 -0.66 11.86
C MET A 136 -4.09 -1.48 10.58
N LYS A 137 -2.89 -1.98 10.25
CA LYS A 137 -2.67 -2.84 9.08
C LYS A 137 -3.54 -4.09 9.14
N ALA A 138 -3.62 -4.74 10.29
CA ALA A 138 -4.43 -5.93 10.48
C ALA A 138 -5.93 -5.65 10.31
N LEU A 139 -6.46 -4.60 10.95
CA LEU A 139 -7.87 -4.20 10.81
C LEU A 139 -8.21 -3.87 9.35
N GLU A 140 -7.40 -3.05 8.69
CA GLU A 140 -7.58 -2.72 7.27
C GLU A 140 -7.55 -3.97 6.39
N THR A 141 -6.59 -4.87 6.62
CA THR A 141 -6.47 -6.12 5.86
C THR A 141 -7.71 -7.01 6.02
N TYR A 142 -8.20 -7.18 7.23
CA TYR A 142 -9.41 -7.98 7.49
C TYR A 142 -10.64 -7.37 6.82
N ILE A 143 -10.84 -6.06 6.95
CA ILE A 143 -11.98 -5.35 6.35
C ILE A 143 -11.96 -5.49 4.82
N ILE A 144 -10.81 -5.27 4.18
CA ILE A 144 -10.65 -5.41 2.73
C ILE A 144 -10.87 -6.86 2.30
N TRP A 145 -10.25 -7.82 3.00
CA TRP A 145 -10.39 -9.25 2.69
C TRP A 145 -11.84 -9.73 2.82
N SER A 146 -12.55 -9.32 3.86
CA SER A 146 -13.95 -9.69 4.08
C SER A 146 -14.88 -9.14 2.99
N ASN A 147 -14.49 -8.04 2.35
CA ASN A 147 -15.22 -7.41 1.24
C ASN A 147 -14.61 -7.74 -0.14
N LYS A 148 -13.81 -8.82 -0.24
CA LYS A 148 -13.19 -9.24 -1.51
C LYS A 148 -14.26 -9.48 -2.60
N GLY A 149 -13.94 -9.07 -3.81
CA GLY A 149 -14.86 -9.16 -4.96
C GLY A 149 -15.72 -7.92 -5.17
N SER A 150 -15.75 -6.98 -4.21
CA SER A 150 -16.38 -5.69 -4.41
C SER A 150 -15.60 -4.84 -5.41
N LYS A 151 -16.30 -4.16 -6.31
CA LYS A 151 -15.67 -3.27 -7.29
C LYS A 151 -15.35 -1.94 -6.65
N LEU A 152 -14.19 -1.38 -7.01
CA LEU A 152 -13.83 -0.04 -6.59
C LEU A 152 -14.89 0.97 -7.07
N ASN A 153 -15.44 1.73 -6.12
CA ASN A 153 -16.51 2.69 -6.39
C ASN A 153 -16.46 3.87 -5.40
N PRO A 154 -15.46 4.75 -5.55
CA PRO A 154 -15.23 5.83 -4.59
C PRO A 154 -16.43 6.74 -4.41
N GLY A 155 -16.81 6.98 -3.15
CA GLY A 155 -17.79 7.98 -2.77
C GLY A 155 -19.25 7.66 -3.08
N ARG A 156 -19.60 6.41 -3.32
CA ARG A 156 -20.99 6.05 -3.66
C ARG A 156 -21.94 6.10 -2.45
N HIS A 157 -21.47 5.81 -1.25
CA HIS A 157 -22.26 5.81 0.00
C HIS A 157 -21.72 6.83 0.99
#